data_d6ecb596416e25649854d825036ab637
#
_entry.id   d6ecb596416e25649854d825036ab637
#
_cell.length_a   1.000
_cell.length_b   1.000
_cell.length_c   1.000
_cell.angle_alpha   90.00
_cell.angle_beta   90.00
_cell.angle_gamma   90.00
#
_symmetry.space_group_name_H-M   'P 1'
#
loop_
_entity.id
_entity.type
_entity.pdbx_description
1 polymer ?
#
loop_
_entity_poly.entity_id
_entity_poly.type
_entity_poly.pdbx_seq_one_letter_code
_entity_poly.pdbx_strand_id
1 'polypeptide(L)'
;MKSILIDAGPLIALFNKSDQYHSTAVNFLQDYSGGLLTTWAVVTETSHMLSFSTSVQIDFLKWIQRGGLKLAELDSSHIDRLITLSQQFSDVPMDLADASLIVTSENYKIGEIASIDSDFYIYRNIRNQFLVNIFPR
;
A
#
# COMPACT_ATOMS: atom_id res chain seq x y z
N MET A 1 -13.20 -4.32 13.56
CA MET A 1 -13.30 -4.17 12.11
C MET A 1 -12.02 -4.63 11.45
N LYS A 2 -12.12 -5.46 10.44
CA LYS A 2 -10.97 -5.98 9.71
C LYS A 2 -10.31 -4.88 8.89
N SER A 3 -8.98 -4.86 8.86
CA SER A 3 -8.21 -3.93 8.03
C SER A 3 -7.35 -4.72 7.05
N ILE A 4 -7.08 -4.12 5.90
CA ILE A 4 -6.12 -4.60 4.92
C ILE A 4 -5.08 -3.54 4.66
N LEU A 5 -3.93 -3.97 4.15
CA LEU A 5 -2.94 -3.04 3.60
C LEU A 5 -3.35 -2.62 2.20
N ILE A 6 -2.96 -1.42 1.80
CA ILE A 6 -3.16 -0.97 0.43
C ILE A 6 -1.87 -0.34 -0.11
N ASP A 7 -1.49 -0.76 -1.31
CA ASP A 7 -0.32 -0.28 -2.04
C ASP A 7 -0.68 0.92 -2.91
N ALA A 8 0.34 1.55 -3.51
CA ALA A 8 0.17 2.74 -4.34
C ALA A 8 -0.68 2.51 -5.59
N GLY A 9 -0.54 1.34 -6.25
CA GLY A 9 -1.25 1.06 -7.50
C GLY A 9 -2.76 1.30 -7.43
N PRO A 10 -3.47 0.65 -6.51
CA PRO A 10 -4.90 0.90 -6.35
C PRO A 10 -5.24 2.34 -5.94
N LEU A 11 -4.39 2.99 -5.14
CA LEU A 11 -4.61 4.38 -4.73
C LEU A 11 -4.47 5.34 -5.91
N ILE A 12 -3.44 5.14 -6.75
CA ILE A 12 -3.26 5.92 -7.98
C ILE A 12 -4.47 5.73 -8.88
N ALA A 13 -4.89 4.48 -9.08
CA ALA A 13 -6.04 4.16 -9.93
C ALA A 13 -7.32 4.83 -9.43
N LEU A 14 -7.50 4.90 -8.11
CA LEU A 14 -8.69 5.53 -7.52
C LEU A 14 -8.76 7.02 -7.86
N PHE A 15 -7.63 7.73 -7.84
CA PHE A 15 -7.56 9.18 -8.02
C PHE A 15 -7.21 9.63 -9.44
N ASN A 16 -6.79 8.71 -10.31
CA ASN A 16 -6.51 9.00 -11.72
C ASN A 16 -7.58 8.36 -12.60
N LYS A 17 -8.52 9.19 -13.09
CA LYS A 17 -9.63 8.72 -13.93
C LYS A 17 -9.18 8.07 -15.24
N SER A 18 -7.96 8.38 -15.69
CA SER A 18 -7.38 7.81 -16.92
C SER A 18 -6.65 6.49 -16.69
N ASP A 19 -6.51 6.05 -15.44
CA ASP A 19 -5.84 4.78 -15.11
C ASP A 19 -6.70 3.60 -15.57
N GLN A 20 -6.07 2.59 -16.18
CA GLN A 20 -6.77 1.40 -16.66
C GLN A 20 -7.51 0.64 -15.57
N TYR A 21 -7.07 0.78 -14.31
CA TYR A 21 -7.69 0.13 -13.15
C TYR A 21 -8.63 1.05 -12.37
N HIS A 22 -8.95 2.23 -12.91
CA HIS A 22 -9.77 3.21 -12.19
C HIS A 22 -11.12 2.63 -11.75
N SER A 23 -11.87 2.07 -12.69
CA SER A 23 -13.19 1.47 -12.38
C SER A 23 -13.08 0.32 -11.39
N THR A 24 -12.05 -0.52 -11.54
CA THR A 24 -11.80 -1.64 -10.64
C THR A 24 -11.54 -1.14 -9.21
N ALA A 25 -10.73 -0.09 -9.06
CA ALA A 25 -10.41 0.50 -7.76
C ALA A 25 -11.64 1.12 -7.10
N VAL A 26 -12.44 1.87 -7.87
CA VAL A 26 -13.69 2.46 -7.37
C VAL A 26 -14.64 1.38 -6.87
N ASN A 27 -14.87 0.35 -7.68
CA ASN A 27 -15.77 -0.75 -7.31
C ASN A 27 -15.26 -1.53 -6.09
N PHE A 28 -13.95 -1.78 -6.04
CA PHE A 28 -13.34 -2.47 -4.90
C PHE A 28 -13.60 -1.72 -3.59
N LEU A 29 -13.39 -0.39 -3.58
CA LEU A 29 -13.59 0.41 -2.38
C LEU A 29 -15.07 0.55 -2.00
N GLN A 30 -15.96 0.59 -2.99
CA GLN A 30 -17.40 0.61 -2.71
C GLN A 30 -17.86 -0.69 -2.04
N ASP A 31 -17.29 -1.81 -2.43
CA ASP A 31 -17.68 -3.12 -1.91
C ASP A 31 -16.95 -3.52 -0.63
N TYR A 32 -15.79 -2.91 -0.37
CA TYR A 32 -14.99 -3.25 0.80
C TYR A 32 -15.44 -2.42 2.01
N SER A 33 -15.89 -3.08 3.07
CA SER A 33 -16.41 -2.42 4.26
C SER A 33 -15.41 -2.29 5.41
N GLY A 34 -14.21 -2.85 5.28
CA GLY A 34 -13.17 -2.79 6.30
C GLY A 34 -12.32 -1.53 6.27
N GLY A 35 -11.31 -1.47 7.11
CA GLY A 35 -10.35 -0.38 7.15
C GLY A 35 -9.21 -0.58 6.14
N LEU A 36 -8.63 0.52 5.70
CA LEU A 36 -7.45 0.55 4.84
C LEU A 36 -6.28 1.13 5.62
N LEU A 37 -5.15 0.43 5.61
CA LEU A 37 -3.92 0.84 6.29
C LEU A 37 -2.77 0.90 5.27
N THR A 38 -2.00 1.97 5.32
CA THR A 38 -0.82 2.11 4.46
C THR A 38 0.29 2.84 5.21
N THR A 39 1.36 3.21 4.50
CA THR A 39 2.52 3.89 5.08
C THR A 39 2.75 5.24 4.41
N TRP A 40 3.52 6.10 5.08
CA TRP A 40 3.92 7.37 4.48
C TRP A 40 4.73 7.18 3.20
N ALA A 41 5.54 6.12 3.11
CA ALA A 41 6.28 5.81 1.88
C ALA A 41 5.33 5.57 0.71
N VAL A 42 4.24 4.83 0.92
CA VAL A 42 3.21 4.60 -0.09
C VAL A 42 2.47 5.88 -0.44
N VAL A 43 2.14 6.70 0.54
CA VAL A 43 1.48 8.01 0.32
C VAL A 43 2.36 8.92 -0.53
N THR A 44 3.66 8.95 -0.25
CA THR A 44 4.63 9.74 -1.02
C THR A 44 4.67 9.29 -2.48
N GLU A 45 4.79 7.99 -2.71
CA GLU A 45 4.78 7.42 -4.07
C GLU A 45 3.49 7.75 -4.81
N THR A 46 2.35 7.55 -4.15
CA THR A 46 1.04 7.85 -4.72
C THR A 46 0.93 9.33 -5.10
N SER A 47 1.29 10.22 -4.19
CA SER A 47 1.23 11.67 -4.43
C SER A 47 2.13 12.08 -5.60
N HIS A 48 3.33 11.50 -5.70
CA HIS A 48 4.23 11.75 -6.82
C HIS A 48 3.60 11.33 -8.16
N MET A 49 2.97 10.17 -8.20
CA MET A 49 2.31 9.67 -9.41
C MET A 49 1.05 10.45 -9.78
N LEU A 50 0.49 11.23 -8.84
CA LEU A 50 -0.63 12.14 -9.09
C LEU A 50 -0.18 13.57 -9.40
N SER A 51 1.10 13.78 -9.68
CA SER A 51 1.68 15.13 -9.89
C SER A 51 1.19 15.82 -11.17
N PHE A 52 0.42 15.14 -12.03
CA PHE A 52 -0.23 15.74 -13.18
C PHE A 52 -1.29 16.79 -12.77
N SER A 53 -1.74 16.81 -11.51
CA SER A 53 -2.74 17.76 -11.01
C SER A 53 -2.57 17.98 -9.52
N THR A 54 -2.21 19.21 -9.14
CA THR A 54 -2.15 19.62 -7.72
C THR A 54 -3.50 19.44 -7.03
N SER A 55 -4.59 19.73 -7.74
CA SER A 55 -5.95 19.57 -7.21
C SER A 55 -6.23 18.13 -6.81
N VAL A 56 -5.81 17.16 -7.64
CA VAL A 56 -5.99 15.73 -7.36
C VAL A 56 -5.12 15.30 -6.17
N GLN A 57 -3.88 15.79 -6.09
CA GLN A 57 -3.01 15.52 -4.94
C GLN A 57 -3.65 16.01 -3.63
N ILE A 58 -4.24 17.19 -3.66
CA ILE A 58 -4.94 17.75 -2.50
C ILE A 58 -6.18 16.91 -2.14
N ASP A 59 -6.95 16.48 -3.13
CA ASP A 59 -8.11 15.62 -2.90
C ASP A 59 -7.71 14.30 -2.25
N PHE A 60 -6.60 13.72 -2.66
CA PHE A 60 -6.05 12.51 -2.04
C PHE A 60 -5.74 12.74 -0.55
N LEU A 61 -5.05 13.84 -0.21
CA LEU A 61 -4.74 14.17 1.18
C LEU A 61 -5.99 14.43 2.01
N LYS A 62 -6.98 15.12 1.43
CA LYS A 62 -8.26 15.37 2.11
C LYS A 62 -9.00 14.06 2.40
N TRP A 63 -8.96 13.11 1.47
CA TRP A 63 -9.57 11.80 1.67
C TRP A 63 -8.91 11.06 2.84
N ILE A 64 -7.59 11.10 2.95
CA ILE A 64 -6.85 10.54 4.09
C ILE A 64 -7.28 11.24 5.39
N GLN A 65 -7.35 12.56 5.38
CA GLN A 65 -7.76 13.37 6.55
C GLN A 65 -9.15 12.99 7.05
N ARG A 66 -10.06 12.65 6.13
CA ARG A 66 -11.42 12.24 6.46
C ARG A 66 -11.55 10.78 6.90
N GLY A 67 -10.46 10.05 6.97
CA GLY A 67 -10.43 8.68 7.44
C GLY A 67 -10.46 7.61 6.34
N GLY A 68 -10.25 7.99 5.07
CA GLY A 68 -10.19 7.02 3.97
C GLY A 68 -9.06 6.03 4.11
N LEU A 69 -7.92 6.48 4.64
CA LEU A 69 -6.77 5.64 4.98
C LEU A 69 -6.34 5.91 6.42
N LYS A 70 -5.85 4.88 7.09
CA LYS A 70 -5.03 5.03 8.29
C LYS A 70 -3.56 4.88 7.91
N LEU A 71 -2.70 5.62 8.59
CA LEU A 71 -1.25 5.56 8.38
C LEU A 71 -0.60 4.77 9.51
N ALA A 72 0.19 3.77 9.13
CA ALA A 72 0.93 2.97 10.09
C ALA A 72 2.02 3.81 10.76
N GLU A 73 2.25 3.57 12.04
CA GLU A 73 3.31 4.22 12.79
C GLU A 73 4.60 3.41 12.61
N LEU A 74 5.49 3.88 11.74
CA LEU A 74 6.83 3.34 11.55
C LEU A 74 7.83 4.41 11.95
N ASP A 75 8.84 4.02 12.73
CA ASP A 75 9.88 4.92 13.21
C ASP A 75 11.27 4.29 13.06
N SER A 76 12.28 4.92 13.67
CA SER A 76 13.66 4.46 13.55
C SER A 76 13.89 3.05 14.12
N SER A 77 13.04 2.55 15.01
CA SER A 77 13.15 1.19 15.53
C SER A 77 12.88 0.11 14.48
N HIS A 78 12.26 0.47 13.35
CA HIS A 78 11.94 -0.44 12.25
C HIS A 78 13.04 -0.49 11.17
N ILE A 79 14.07 0.33 11.27
CA ILE A 79 15.12 0.43 10.24
C ILE A 79 15.84 -0.90 10.05
N ASP A 80 16.17 -1.61 11.13
CA ASP A 80 16.86 -2.91 11.03
C ASP A 80 16.05 -3.92 10.19
N ARG A 81 14.75 -3.99 10.40
CA ARG A 81 13.89 -4.91 9.66
C ARG A 81 13.78 -4.49 8.19
N LEU A 82 13.70 -3.18 7.92
CA LEU A 82 13.69 -2.65 6.56
C LEU A 82 14.97 -3.02 5.82
N ILE A 83 16.13 -2.90 6.47
CA ILE A 83 17.43 -3.29 5.89
C ILE A 83 17.43 -4.79 5.56
N THR A 84 17.02 -5.63 6.50
CA THR A 84 16.99 -7.09 6.32
C THR A 84 16.11 -7.48 5.14
N LEU A 85 14.91 -6.91 5.02
CA LEU A 85 14.01 -7.18 3.90
C LEU A 85 14.61 -6.73 2.57
N SER A 86 15.20 -5.54 2.54
CA SER A 86 15.82 -5.01 1.33
C SER A 86 16.98 -5.87 0.85
N GLN A 87 17.76 -6.42 1.77
CA GLN A 87 18.85 -7.36 1.46
C GLN A 87 18.30 -8.69 0.98
N GLN A 88 17.29 -9.23 1.66
CA GLN A 88 16.69 -10.53 1.33
C GLN A 88 16.08 -10.54 -0.09
N PHE A 89 15.45 -9.44 -0.49
CA PHE A 89 14.76 -9.33 -1.77
C PHE A 89 15.46 -8.39 -2.74
N SER A 90 16.78 -8.25 -2.63
CA SER A 90 17.57 -7.35 -3.50
C SER A 90 17.45 -7.70 -4.98
N ASP A 91 17.21 -8.97 -5.32
CA ASP A 91 17.09 -9.42 -6.71
C ASP A 91 15.74 -9.07 -7.34
N VAL A 92 14.72 -8.76 -6.51
CA VAL A 92 13.36 -8.49 -7.02
C VAL A 92 13.23 -7.17 -7.75
N PRO A 93 13.82 -6.01 -7.46
CA PRO A 93 14.25 -5.43 -6.20
C PRO A 93 13.09 -4.85 -5.38
N MET A 94 13.11 -5.07 -4.08
CA MET A 94 12.14 -4.50 -3.15
C MET A 94 12.48 -3.03 -2.89
N ASP A 95 11.53 -2.13 -3.15
CA ASP A 95 11.71 -0.72 -2.80
C ASP A 95 11.30 -0.44 -1.34
N LEU A 96 11.54 0.78 -0.89
CA LEU A 96 11.24 1.15 0.50
C LEU A 96 9.74 1.08 0.80
N ALA A 97 8.89 1.48 -0.15
CA ALA A 97 7.44 1.41 0.03
C ALA A 97 6.99 -0.05 0.23
N ASP A 98 7.48 -0.97 -0.61
CA ASP A 98 7.19 -2.40 -0.48
C ASP A 98 7.64 -2.93 0.87
N ALA A 99 8.88 -2.65 1.26
CA ALA A 99 9.44 -3.07 2.53
C ALA A 99 8.62 -2.54 3.70
N SER A 100 8.18 -1.28 3.64
CA SER A 100 7.37 -0.66 4.69
C SER A 100 6.03 -1.36 4.87
N LEU A 101 5.43 -1.85 3.79
CA LEU A 101 4.17 -2.60 3.86
C LEU A 101 4.38 -3.97 4.52
N ILE A 102 5.48 -4.66 4.22
CA ILE A 102 5.79 -5.93 4.87
C ILE A 102 6.02 -5.73 6.38
N VAL A 103 6.77 -4.72 6.78
CA VAL A 103 6.97 -4.39 8.20
C VAL A 103 5.64 -4.08 8.88
N THR A 104 4.78 -3.32 8.23
CA THR A 104 3.45 -2.99 8.75
C THR A 104 2.61 -4.26 8.92
N SER A 105 2.63 -5.16 7.93
CA SER A 105 1.98 -6.46 8.01
C SER A 105 2.40 -7.22 9.27
N GLU A 106 3.70 -7.26 9.54
CA GLU A 106 4.26 -7.96 10.70
C GLU A 106 3.82 -7.32 12.03
N ASN A 107 3.90 -5.98 12.10
CA ASN A 107 3.60 -5.25 13.33
C ASN A 107 2.11 -5.24 13.68
N TYR A 108 1.26 -5.13 12.67
CA TYR A 108 -0.20 -5.04 12.83
C TYR A 108 -0.90 -6.38 12.67
N LYS A 109 -0.15 -7.43 12.33
CA LYS A 109 -0.66 -8.79 12.10
C LYS A 109 -1.77 -8.81 11.05
N ILE A 110 -1.50 -8.13 9.93
CA ILE A 110 -2.41 -8.07 8.78
C ILE A 110 -1.82 -8.92 7.67
N GLY A 111 -2.62 -9.87 7.17
CA GLY A 111 -2.20 -10.83 6.14
C GLY A 111 -2.75 -10.57 4.75
N GLU A 112 -3.53 -9.50 4.57
CA GLU A 112 -4.16 -9.19 3.28
C GLU A 112 -3.76 -7.82 2.78
N ILE A 113 -3.62 -7.69 1.45
CA ILE A 113 -3.22 -6.46 0.79
C ILE A 113 -4.07 -6.24 -0.46
N ALA A 114 -4.30 -4.99 -0.82
CA ALA A 114 -4.78 -4.60 -2.14
C ALA A 114 -3.60 -4.02 -2.93
N SER A 115 -3.17 -4.71 -3.98
CA SER A 115 -2.04 -4.30 -4.81
C SER A 115 -2.27 -4.70 -6.26
N ILE A 116 -1.70 -3.91 -7.17
CA ILE A 116 -1.63 -4.25 -8.60
C ILE A 116 -0.29 -4.93 -8.89
N ASP A 117 0.72 -4.72 -8.02
CA ASP A 117 2.06 -5.24 -8.17
C ASP A 117 2.11 -6.74 -7.87
N SER A 118 2.61 -7.54 -8.84
CA SER A 118 2.77 -8.97 -8.67
C SER A 118 3.91 -9.36 -7.72
N ASP A 119 4.81 -8.45 -7.38
CA ASP A 119 5.96 -8.75 -6.51
C ASP A 119 5.53 -9.18 -5.11
N PHE A 120 4.33 -8.80 -4.66
CA PHE A 120 3.79 -9.27 -3.37
C PHE A 120 3.50 -10.78 -3.33
N TYR A 121 3.50 -11.46 -4.45
CA TYR A 121 3.49 -12.92 -4.49
C TYR A 121 4.85 -13.53 -4.19
N ILE A 122 5.92 -12.73 -4.23
CA ILE A 122 7.30 -13.18 -3.97
C ILE A 122 7.74 -12.84 -2.55
N TYR A 123 7.39 -11.64 -2.06
CA TYR A 123 7.81 -11.16 -0.74
C TYR A 123 7.28 -12.05 0.38
N ARG A 124 8.10 -12.24 1.41
CA ARG A 124 7.75 -13.04 2.60
C ARG A 124 7.98 -12.23 3.86
N ASN A 125 7.09 -12.39 4.83
CA ASN A 125 7.26 -11.80 6.15
C ASN A 125 8.18 -12.67 7.02
N ILE A 126 8.34 -12.29 8.29
CA ILE A 126 9.21 -12.99 9.24
C ILE A 126 8.78 -14.46 9.46
N ARG A 127 7.53 -14.80 9.23
CA ARG A 127 6.99 -16.16 9.34
C ARG A 127 7.06 -16.93 8.03
N ASN A 128 7.77 -16.42 7.05
CA ASN A 128 7.89 -17.00 5.71
C ASN A 128 6.55 -17.11 4.98
N GLN A 129 5.64 -16.19 5.23
CA GLN A 129 4.32 -16.12 4.60
C GLN A 129 4.26 -14.91 3.67
N PHE A 130 3.57 -15.05 2.54
CA PHE A 130 3.28 -13.91 1.67
C PHE A 130 1.91 -13.32 1.99
N LEU A 131 1.72 -12.05 1.61
CA LEU A 131 0.44 -11.37 1.78
C LEU A 131 -0.55 -11.89 0.73
N VAL A 132 -1.78 -12.09 1.16
CA VAL A 132 -2.87 -12.48 0.24
C VAL A 132 -3.40 -11.21 -0.43
N ASN A 133 -3.27 -11.13 -1.75
CA ASN A 133 -3.74 -9.98 -2.52
C ASN A 133 -5.22 -10.16 -2.85
N ILE A 134 -6.05 -9.25 -2.34
CA ILE A 134 -7.49 -9.29 -2.54
C ILE A 134 -7.98 -8.26 -3.57
N PHE A 135 -7.07 -7.51 -4.21
CA PHE A 135 -7.46 -6.58 -5.25
C PHE A 135 -7.82 -7.36 -6.52
N PRO A 136 -8.98 -7.07 -7.16
CA PRO A 136 -9.39 -7.81 -8.38
C PRO A 136 -8.43 -7.59 -9.54
N ARG A 137 -8.30 -8.60 -10.38
CA ARG A 137 -7.44 -8.56 -11.57
C ARG A 137 -8.21 -8.85 -12.84
#